data_b37ca1e64cb4ebf30bb4c5bc54b92d44
#
_entry.id   b37ca1e64cb4ebf30bb4c5bc54b92d44
#
_cell.length_a   1.000
_cell.length_b   1.000
_cell.length_c   1.000
_cell.angle_alpha   90.00
_cell.angle_beta   90.00
_cell.angle_gamma   90.00
#
_symmetry.space_group_name_H-M   'P 1'
#
loop_
_entity.id
_entity.type
_entity.pdbx_description
1 polymer ?
#
loop_
_entity_poly.entity_id
_entity_poly.type
_entity_poly.pdbx_seq_one_letter_code
_entity_poly.pdbx_strand_id
1 'polypeptide(L)'
;HSAQGPDGNGGIGGAGGAGGNGGQLYGTGGTGGTGGKGGDGFGVFGKGGAGGTGGRGGAAGLIGDAGTGGTGGKGGTAGEDGTGGNGGTGGNGGAAVLIGNGGGGGAGGNGGAGNDGTPGNGGGGGVGGTGGTLFGQPGQPGPPGQPGPA
;
A
#
# COMPACT_ATOMS: atom_id res chain seq x y z
N HIS A 1 -7.53 -7.14 -16.35
CA HIS A 1 -8.28 -6.86 -17.36
C HIS A 1 -7.87 -7.34 -18.60
N SER A 2 -8.63 -7.42 -19.30
CA SER A 2 -8.39 -7.85 -20.54
C SER A 2 -8.50 -6.81 -21.52
N ALA A 3 -7.53 -6.52 -22.19
CA ALA A 3 -7.59 -5.60 -23.24
C ALA A 3 -8.16 -6.24 -24.45
N GLN A 4 -9.10 -5.59 -25.01
CA GLN A 4 -9.66 -6.01 -26.26
C GLN A 4 -9.56 -4.85 -27.20
N GLY A 5 -9.13 -5.08 -28.40
CA GLY A 5 -8.96 -4.05 -29.38
C GLY A 5 -7.68 -3.27 -29.19
N PRO A 6 -7.56 -2.09 -29.82
CA PRO A 6 -6.30 -1.36 -29.85
C PRO A 6 -5.88 -0.76 -28.51
N ASP A 7 -6.83 -0.44 -27.65
CA ASP A 7 -6.52 0.17 -26.35
C ASP A 7 -7.19 -0.63 -25.26
N GLY A 8 -6.45 -0.99 -24.25
CA GLY A 8 -7.01 -1.62 -23.08
C GLY A 8 -6.38 -1.10 -21.82
N ASN A 9 -7.18 -0.83 -20.82
CA ASN A 9 -6.67 -0.36 -19.54
C ASN A 9 -6.34 -1.54 -18.64
N GLY A 10 -5.29 -1.40 -17.87
CA GLY A 10 -4.95 -2.42 -16.90
C GLY A 10 -5.94 -2.44 -15.74
N GLY A 11 -6.12 -3.60 -15.14
CA GLY A 11 -6.97 -3.72 -13.98
C GLY A 11 -6.31 -3.21 -12.71
N ILE A 12 -7.12 -2.86 -11.73
CA ILE A 12 -6.62 -2.37 -10.44
C ILE A 12 -6.10 -3.55 -9.63
N GLY A 13 -4.97 -3.36 -8.96
CA GLY A 13 -4.42 -4.39 -8.09
C GLY A 13 -5.28 -4.63 -6.87
N GLY A 14 -5.26 -5.82 -6.33
CA GLY A 14 -6.04 -6.15 -5.15
C GLY A 14 -5.44 -5.57 -3.89
N ALA A 15 -6.28 -5.32 -2.89
CA ALA A 15 -5.81 -4.81 -1.61
C ALA A 15 -5.07 -5.90 -0.84
N GLY A 16 -4.08 -5.49 -0.07
CA GLY A 16 -3.38 -6.41 0.82
C GLY A 16 -4.27 -6.81 2.00
N GLY A 17 -4.04 -7.98 2.53
CA GLY A 17 -4.80 -8.45 3.68
C GLY A 17 -4.34 -7.79 4.97
N ALA A 18 -5.24 -7.68 5.92
CA ALA A 18 -4.89 -7.12 7.22
C ALA A 18 -4.00 -8.09 8.01
N GLY A 19 -3.09 -7.56 8.80
CA GLY A 19 -2.28 -8.37 9.69
C GLY A 19 -3.13 -8.92 10.83
N GLY A 20 -2.74 -10.06 11.35
CA GLY A 20 -3.44 -10.67 12.47
C GLY A 20 -3.19 -9.92 13.77
N ASN A 21 -4.15 -9.95 14.67
CA ASN A 21 -4.00 -9.30 15.96
C ASN A 21 -3.15 -10.17 16.89
N GLY A 22 -2.44 -9.52 17.79
CA GLY A 22 -1.69 -10.24 18.82
C GLY A 22 -2.61 -10.90 19.83
N GLY A 23 -2.04 -11.76 20.67
CA GLY A 23 -2.80 -12.42 21.73
C GLY A 23 -3.34 -11.43 22.73
N GLN A 24 -4.36 -11.85 23.50
CA GLN A 24 -5.06 -10.91 24.38
C GLN A 24 -4.16 -10.26 25.41
N LEU A 25 -3.30 -11.01 26.05
CA LEU A 25 -2.44 -10.48 27.12
C LEU A 25 -1.10 -10.05 26.55
N TYR A 26 -0.42 -10.94 25.88
CA TYR A 26 0.85 -10.67 25.24
C TYR A 26 0.75 -10.93 23.76
N GLY A 27 1.36 -10.13 22.99
CA GLY A 27 1.47 -10.47 21.59
C GLY A 27 1.69 -9.26 20.71
N THR A 28 2.44 -9.46 19.66
CA THR A 28 2.65 -8.44 18.64
C THR A 28 1.62 -8.61 17.55
N GLY A 29 1.21 -7.50 16.96
CA GLY A 29 0.34 -7.56 15.81
C GLY A 29 1.12 -7.98 14.56
N GLY A 30 0.44 -8.60 13.63
CA GLY A 30 1.06 -8.99 12.38
C GLY A 30 1.12 -7.84 11.39
N THR A 31 2.06 -7.91 10.47
CA THR A 31 2.15 -6.87 9.43
C THR A 31 1.04 -7.03 8.42
N GLY A 32 0.61 -5.93 7.84
CA GLY A 32 -0.37 -5.98 6.77
C GLY A 32 0.25 -6.49 5.47
N GLY A 33 -0.56 -7.06 4.63
CA GLY A 33 -0.10 -7.57 3.35
C GLY A 33 0.13 -6.47 2.33
N THR A 34 0.98 -6.73 1.37
CA THR A 34 1.27 -5.79 0.29
C THR A 34 0.10 -5.72 -0.67
N GLY A 35 -0.21 -4.54 -1.16
CA GLY A 35 -1.20 -4.40 -2.22
C GLY A 35 -0.72 -5.00 -3.52
N GLY A 36 -1.64 -5.46 -4.34
CA GLY A 36 -1.30 -6.05 -5.62
C GLY A 36 -0.87 -5.01 -6.65
N LYS A 37 -0.08 -5.44 -7.59
CA LYS A 37 0.36 -4.58 -8.68
C LYS A 37 -0.80 -4.32 -9.63
N GLY A 38 -0.90 -3.10 -10.15
CA GLY A 38 -1.87 -2.80 -11.19
C GLY A 38 -1.50 -3.47 -12.50
N GLY A 39 -2.49 -3.78 -13.29
CA GLY A 39 -2.26 -4.39 -14.59
C GLY A 39 -1.72 -3.39 -15.60
N ASP A 40 -1.01 -3.91 -16.62
CA ASP A 40 -0.46 -3.06 -17.65
C ASP A 40 -1.53 -2.67 -18.67
N GLY A 41 -1.41 -1.48 -19.22
CA GLY A 41 -2.27 -1.06 -20.32
C GLY A 41 -1.76 -1.57 -21.65
N PHE A 42 -2.64 -1.63 -22.62
CA PHE A 42 -2.31 -2.10 -23.96
C PHE A 42 -2.72 -1.07 -24.99
N GLY A 43 -2.10 -1.17 -26.15
CA GLY A 43 -2.41 -0.28 -27.24
C GLY A 43 -1.75 1.06 -27.08
N VAL A 44 -2.11 2.00 -27.93
CA VAL A 44 -1.45 3.31 -27.96
C VAL A 44 -1.79 4.12 -26.73
N PHE A 45 -3.06 4.15 -26.34
CA PHE A 45 -3.51 4.99 -25.24
C PHE A 45 -3.97 4.20 -24.02
N GLY A 46 -3.62 2.93 -23.92
CA GLY A 46 -4.03 2.14 -22.76
C GLY A 46 -3.39 2.64 -21.49
N LYS A 47 -4.17 2.76 -20.42
CA LYS A 47 -3.68 3.22 -19.13
C LYS A 47 -3.25 2.06 -18.26
N GLY A 48 -2.18 2.25 -17.52
CA GLY A 48 -1.85 1.27 -16.48
C GLY A 48 -2.86 1.32 -15.35
N GLY A 49 -3.13 0.17 -14.75
CA GLY A 49 -4.05 0.09 -13.62
C GLY A 49 -3.40 0.57 -12.34
N ALA A 50 -4.21 1.04 -11.40
CA ALA A 50 -3.69 1.48 -10.12
C ALA A 50 -3.22 0.29 -9.28
N GLY A 51 -2.21 0.50 -8.47
CA GLY A 51 -1.81 -0.51 -7.49
C GLY A 51 -2.82 -0.59 -6.36
N GLY A 52 -2.93 -1.74 -5.74
CA GLY A 52 -3.83 -1.93 -4.62
C GLY A 52 -3.27 -1.35 -3.34
N THR A 53 -4.15 -1.08 -2.38
CA THR A 53 -3.73 -0.55 -1.09
C THR A 53 -3.05 -1.62 -0.25
N GLY A 54 -2.12 -1.21 0.59
CA GLY A 54 -1.54 -2.12 1.56
C GLY A 54 -2.53 -2.43 2.68
N GLY A 55 -2.41 -3.60 3.28
CA GLY A 55 -3.27 -3.99 4.38
C GLY A 55 -2.88 -3.32 5.69
N ARG A 56 -3.82 -3.25 6.61
CA ARG A 56 -3.57 -2.65 7.93
C ARG A 56 -2.68 -3.56 8.75
N GLY A 57 -1.86 -2.97 9.60
CA GLY A 57 -1.17 -3.76 10.61
C GLY A 57 -2.14 -4.25 11.69
N GLY A 58 -1.85 -5.38 12.28
CA GLY A 58 -2.69 -5.94 13.33
C GLY A 58 -2.48 -5.23 14.66
N ALA A 59 -3.51 -5.23 15.50
CA ALA A 59 -3.42 -4.63 16.82
C ALA A 59 -2.57 -5.51 17.74
N ALA A 60 -1.91 -4.87 18.69
CA ALA A 60 -1.17 -5.60 19.71
C ALA A 60 -2.11 -6.17 20.77
N GLY A 61 -1.63 -7.11 21.55
CA GLY A 61 -2.31 -7.50 22.77
C GLY A 61 -2.16 -6.42 23.83
N LEU A 62 -2.54 -6.72 25.07
CA LEU A 62 -2.43 -5.74 26.15
C LEU A 62 -0.99 -5.24 26.27
N ILE A 63 -0.04 -6.14 26.17
CA ILE A 63 1.39 -5.85 26.21
C ILE A 63 1.99 -6.36 24.89
N GLY A 64 2.57 -5.46 24.13
CA GLY A 64 3.21 -5.81 22.88
C GLY A 64 3.09 -4.69 21.85
N ASP A 65 3.87 -4.78 20.82
CA ASP A 65 3.89 -3.79 19.75
C ASP A 65 2.89 -4.17 18.67
N ALA A 66 2.28 -3.17 18.07
CA ALA A 66 1.36 -3.41 16.97
C ALA A 66 2.12 -3.63 15.67
N GLY A 67 1.46 -4.24 14.71
CA GLY A 67 2.06 -4.53 13.43
C GLY A 67 2.08 -3.33 12.49
N THR A 68 3.02 -3.34 11.58
CA THR A 68 3.14 -2.28 10.58
C THR A 68 2.14 -2.50 9.46
N GLY A 69 1.75 -1.43 8.81
CA GLY A 69 0.92 -1.52 7.62
C GLY A 69 1.72 -2.08 6.44
N GLY A 70 1.04 -2.71 5.53
CA GLY A 70 1.67 -3.22 4.32
C GLY A 70 1.90 -2.13 3.30
N THR A 71 2.84 -2.38 2.38
CA THR A 71 3.12 -1.42 1.32
C THR A 71 2.03 -1.42 0.28
N GLY A 72 1.81 -0.28 -0.35
CA GLY A 72 0.90 -0.20 -1.49
C GLY A 72 1.51 -0.88 -2.71
N GLY A 73 0.67 -1.35 -3.60
CA GLY A 73 1.11 -2.00 -4.80
C GLY A 73 1.58 -1.00 -5.85
N LYS A 74 2.43 -1.46 -6.74
CA LYS A 74 2.95 -0.64 -7.82
C LYS A 74 1.89 -0.43 -8.88
N GLY A 75 1.85 0.75 -9.49
CA GLY A 75 0.97 0.99 -10.63
C GLY A 75 1.45 0.25 -11.87
N GLY A 76 0.53 -0.07 -12.76
CA GLY A 76 0.86 -0.76 -13.99
C GLY A 76 1.46 0.17 -15.03
N THR A 77 2.13 -0.42 -16.00
CA THR A 77 2.76 0.32 -17.08
C THR A 77 1.74 0.72 -18.13
N ALA A 78 1.90 1.89 -18.70
CA ALA A 78 1.00 2.36 -19.76
C ALA A 78 1.29 1.67 -21.07
N GLY A 79 0.33 1.74 -21.97
CA GLY A 79 0.56 1.46 -23.37
C GLY A 79 1.44 2.54 -23.98
N GLU A 80 1.56 2.55 -25.30
CA GLU A 80 2.59 3.34 -25.99
C GLU A 80 2.58 4.81 -25.62
N ASP A 81 1.42 5.45 -25.64
CA ASP A 81 1.29 6.88 -25.29
C ASP A 81 0.32 7.10 -24.14
N GLY A 82 0.03 6.06 -23.39
CA GLY A 82 -0.92 6.16 -22.29
C GLY A 82 -0.29 6.64 -21.00
N THR A 83 -1.12 6.76 -19.98
CA THR A 83 -0.70 7.17 -18.65
C THR A 83 -0.42 5.96 -17.78
N GLY A 84 0.68 5.96 -17.07
CA GLY A 84 0.98 4.91 -16.10
C GLY A 84 -0.01 4.92 -14.94
N GLY A 85 -0.23 3.77 -14.33
CA GLY A 85 -1.13 3.67 -13.21
C GLY A 85 -0.51 4.24 -11.94
N ASN A 86 -1.35 4.75 -11.06
CA ASN A 86 -0.87 5.29 -9.79
C ASN A 86 -0.51 4.15 -8.84
N GLY A 87 0.46 4.39 -8.00
CA GLY A 87 0.75 3.44 -6.93
C GLY A 87 -0.35 3.45 -5.88
N GLY A 88 -0.55 2.33 -5.23
CA GLY A 88 -1.54 2.22 -4.17
C GLY A 88 -1.04 2.84 -2.87
N THR A 89 -1.95 3.20 -1.99
CA THR A 89 -1.58 3.76 -0.69
C THR A 89 -1.06 2.67 0.22
N GLY A 90 -0.16 3.03 1.11
CA GLY A 90 0.29 2.11 2.15
C GLY A 90 -0.79 1.89 3.19
N GLY A 91 -0.77 0.76 3.84
CA GLY A 91 -1.72 0.45 4.88
C GLY A 91 -1.37 1.15 6.18
N ASN A 92 -2.36 1.36 7.02
CA ASN A 92 -2.14 1.99 8.32
C ASN A 92 -1.51 1.01 9.30
N GLY A 93 -0.72 1.53 10.21
CA GLY A 93 -0.18 0.71 11.28
C GLY A 93 -1.26 0.34 12.28
N GLY A 94 -1.06 -0.76 12.99
CA GLY A 94 -1.98 -1.18 14.03
C GLY A 94 -1.79 -0.39 15.31
N ALA A 95 -2.76 -0.47 16.20
CA ALA A 95 -2.71 0.24 17.48
C ALA A 95 -2.20 -0.67 18.59
N ALA A 96 -1.37 -0.12 19.47
CA ALA A 96 -1.06 -0.78 20.73
C ALA A 96 -2.15 -0.49 21.74
N VAL A 97 -2.26 -1.31 22.78
CA VAL A 97 -3.36 -1.17 23.74
C VAL A 97 -2.88 -0.48 25.02
N LEU A 98 -2.08 -1.13 25.83
CA LEU A 98 -1.67 -0.58 27.10
C LEU A 98 -0.18 -0.26 27.13
N ILE A 99 0.64 -1.24 26.85
CA ILE A 99 2.10 -1.11 26.84
C ILE A 99 2.60 -1.61 25.52
N GLY A 100 3.23 -0.75 24.75
CA GLY A 100 3.82 -1.11 23.47
C GLY A 100 3.74 0.01 22.49
N ASN A 101 4.46 -0.13 21.41
CA ASN A 101 4.51 0.89 20.38
C ASN A 101 3.46 0.63 19.32
N GLY A 102 2.91 1.70 18.77
CA GLY A 102 2.04 1.61 17.62
C GLY A 102 2.84 1.18 16.39
N GLY A 103 2.20 0.51 15.48
CA GLY A 103 2.83 0.08 14.25
C GLY A 103 3.03 1.22 13.28
N GLY A 104 4.08 1.16 12.51
CA GLY A 104 4.34 2.15 11.49
C GLY A 104 3.37 2.01 10.33
N GLY A 105 3.10 3.08 9.63
CA GLY A 105 2.34 3.01 8.39
C GLY A 105 3.19 2.41 7.29
N GLY A 106 2.57 1.74 6.36
CA GLY A 106 3.27 1.15 5.23
C GLY A 106 3.59 2.19 4.18
N ALA A 107 4.60 1.91 3.38
CA ALA A 107 4.99 2.81 2.30
C ALA A 107 3.96 2.80 1.18
N GLY A 108 3.81 3.91 0.50
CA GLY A 108 3.01 3.95 -0.71
C GLY A 108 3.72 3.24 -1.85
N GLY A 109 2.95 2.70 -2.77
CA GLY A 109 3.51 2.04 -3.94
C GLY A 109 3.97 3.04 -4.97
N ASN A 110 4.90 2.63 -5.81
CA ASN A 110 5.40 3.49 -6.86
C ASN A 110 4.42 3.54 -8.03
N GLY A 111 4.43 4.65 -8.74
CA GLY A 111 3.64 4.76 -9.96
C GLY A 111 4.23 3.93 -11.08
N GLY A 112 3.41 3.60 -12.05
CA GLY A 112 3.84 2.85 -13.22
C GLY A 112 4.44 3.75 -14.29
N ALA A 113 5.20 3.14 -15.19
CA ALA A 113 5.86 3.89 -16.27
C ALA A 113 4.86 4.43 -17.26
N GLY A 114 5.15 5.58 -17.81
CA GLY A 114 4.30 6.24 -18.78
C GLY A 114 4.58 5.91 -20.23
N ASN A 115 5.73 5.38 -20.54
CA ASN A 115 6.09 4.92 -21.88
C ASN A 115 5.72 5.96 -22.95
N ASP A 116 6.37 7.04 -22.99
CA ASP A 116 6.16 8.24 -23.84
C ASP A 116 4.91 9.06 -23.44
N GLY A 117 4.12 8.58 -22.53
CA GLY A 117 3.02 9.36 -21.95
C GLY A 117 3.36 9.81 -20.55
N THR A 118 2.35 10.08 -19.76
CA THR A 118 2.53 10.54 -18.40
C THR A 118 2.74 9.37 -17.45
N PRO A 119 3.80 9.39 -16.63
CA PRO A 119 3.93 8.34 -15.63
C PRO A 119 2.89 8.46 -14.52
N GLY A 120 2.60 7.36 -13.86
CA GLY A 120 1.69 7.37 -12.72
C GLY A 120 2.33 7.99 -11.50
N ASN A 121 1.50 8.48 -10.60
CA ASN A 121 1.97 9.05 -9.35
C ASN A 121 2.22 7.97 -8.32
N GLY A 122 3.11 8.24 -7.40
CA GLY A 122 3.27 7.34 -6.26
C GLY A 122 2.10 7.46 -5.31
N GLY A 123 1.80 6.40 -4.61
CA GLY A 123 0.74 6.39 -3.61
C GLY A 123 1.20 7.00 -2.29
N GLY A 124 0.27 7.44 -1.48
CA GLY A 124 0.60 7.99 -0.17
C GLY A 124 0.99 6.89 0.81
N GLY A 125 1.78 7.25 1.80
CA GLY A 125 2.09 6.33 2.88
C GLY A 125 0.92 6.20 3.85
N GLY A 126 0.88 5.10 4.57
CA GLY A 126 -0.14 4.88 5.57
C GLY A 126 0.15 5.63 6.85
N VAL A 127 -0.87 5.77 7.68
CA VAL A 127 -0.75 6.47 8.96
C VAL A 127 -0.17 5.50 9.99
N GLY A 128 0.64 6.01 10.91
CA GLY A 128 1.11 5.18 12.02
C GLY A 128 0.01 4.95 13.04
N GLY A 129 0.08 3.84 13.75
CA GLY A 129 -0.89 3.51 14.77
C GLY A 129 -0.59 4.19 16.10
N THR A 130 -1.55 4.20 16.99
CA THR A 130 -1.38 4.82 18.30
C THR A 130 -0.53 3.95 19.21
N GLY A 131 0.25 4.57 20.07
CA GLY A 131 0.99 3.86 21.11
C GLY A 131 0.11 3.48 22.27
N GLY A 132 0.64 2.66 23.18
CA GLY A 132 -0.11 2.21 24.36
C GLY A 132 -0.47 3.36 25.28
N THR A 133 -1.58 3.22 25.98
CA THR A 133 -2.07 4.31 26.84
C THR A 133 -1.21 4.52 28.05
N LEU A 134 -0.58 3.48 28.55
CA LEU A 134 0.31 3.63 29.70
C LEU A 134 1.73 3.91 29.26
N PHE A 135 2.21 3.21 28.24
CA PHE A 135 3.60 3.29 27.79
C PHE A 135 3.67 2.95 26.33
N GLY A 136 4.36 3.77 25.56
CA GLY A 136 4.64 3.42 24.18
C GLY A 136 4.57 4.64 23.26
N GLN A 137 5.23 4.53 22.13
CA GLN A 137 5.27 5.58 21.13
C GLN A 137 4.28 5.29 20.02
N PRO A 138 3.70 6.32 19.41
CA PRO A 138 2.91 6.08 18.20
C PRO A 138 3.83 5.66 17.07
N GLY A 139 3.29 4.93 16.11
CA GLY A 139 4.05 4.55 14.94
C GLY A 139 4.25 5.72 14.00
N GLN A 140 5.27 5.62 13.18
CA GLN A 140 5.59 6.66 12.21
C GLN A 140 4.76 6.46 10.95
N PRO A 141 4.39 7.54 10.26
CA PRO A 141 3.73 7.36 8.96
C PRO A 141 4.69 6.77 7.96
N GLY A 142 4.16 6.04 7.01
CA GLY A 142 4.98 5.48 5.95
C GLY A 142 5.34 6.54 4.91
N PRO A 143 6.42 6.31 4.17
CA PRO A 143 6.79 7.26 3.11
C PRO A 143 5.88 7.13 1.90
N PRO A 144 5.73 8.19 1.11
CA PRO A 144 5.01 8.07 -0.15
C PRO A 144 5.84 7.30 -1.18
N GLY A 145 5.16 6.73 -2.15
CA GLY A 145 5.85 6.10 -3.27
C GLY A 145 6.37 7.13 -4.25
N GLN A 146 7.19 6.68 -5.17
CA GLN A 146 7.79 7.53 -6.18
C GLN A 146 6.95 7.53 -7.45
N PRO A 147 6.97 8.61 -8.23
CA PRO A 147 6.33 8.57 -9.53
C PRO A 147 7.06 7.58 -10.44
N GLY A 148 6.35 7.09 -11.43
CA GLY A 148 6.95 6.18 -12.39
C GLY A 148 7.87 6.91 -13.36
N PRO A 149 8.66 6.15 -14.12
CA PRO A 149 9.49 6.76 -15.18
C PRO A 149 8.62 7.16 -16.37
N ALA A 150 9.11 8.11 -17.10
CA ALA A 150 8.43 8.58 -18.30
C ALA A 150 8.57 7.60 -19.46
#